data_91f2ad2a274a69711eed44deaa9b8ada
#
_entry.id   91f2ad2a274a69711eed44deaa9b8ada
#
_cell.length_a   1.000
_cell.length_b   1.000
_cell.length_c   1.000
_cell.angle_alpha   90.00
_cell.angle_beta   90.00
_cell.angle_gamma   90.00
#
_symmetry.space_group_name_H-M   'P 1'
#
loop_
_entity.id
_entity.type
_entity.pdbx_description
1 polymer ?
#
loop_
_entity_poly.entity_id
_entity_poly.type
_entity_poly.pdbx_seq_one_letter_code
_entity_poly.pdbx_strand_id
1 'polypeptide(L)' 'MNTERMRVAFPTEAQAEAFIQGIEYLDDDHVATEGPEADLDSEGAIEYAVYVRRFA' A
#
# COMPACT_ATOMS: atom_id res chain seq x y z
N MET A 1 -9.81 -9.77 -17.81
CA MET A 1 -8.99 -9.89 -16.58
C MET A 1 -9.25 -8.70 -15.69
N ASN A 2 -9.74 -8.93 -14.50
CA ASN A 2 -10.08 -7.86 -13.57
C ASN A 2 -8.96 -7.66 -12.55
N THR A 3 -8.45 -6.42 -12.49
CA THR A 3 -7.46 -6.03 -11.50
C THR A 3 -8.06 -4.95 -10.61
N GLU A 4 -8.11 -5.20 -9.33
CA GLU A 4 -8.53 -4.21 -8.35
C GLU A 4 -7.30 -3.55 -7.78
N ARG A 5 -7.34 -2.23 -7.66
CA ARG A 5 -6.27 -1.45 -7.07
C ARG A 5 -6.84 -0.62 -5.94
N MET A 6 -6.19 -0.70 -4.79
CA MET A 6 -6.62 0.00 -3.60
C MET A 6 -5.48 0.83 -3.06
N ARG A 7 -5.76 2.08 -2.68
CA ARG A 7 -4.80 2.96 -2.03
C ARG A 7 -5.03 2.94 -0.54
N VAL A 8 -3.98 2.64 0.21
CA VAL A 8 -4.02 2.67 1.67
C VAL A 8 -2.95 3.66 2.15
N ALA A 9 -3.33 4.61 3.00
CA ALA A 9 -2.42 5.63 3.49
C ALA A 9 -2.12 5.42 4.97
N PHE A 10 -0.88 5.71 5.35
CA PHE A 10 -0.39 5.58 6.71
C PHE A 10 0.28 6.87 7.16
N PRO A 11 0.20 7.23 8.44
CA PRO A 11 0.83 8.45 8.93
C PRO A 11 2.36 8.37 9.01
N THR A 12 2.93 7.18 9.02
CA THR A 12 4.38 6.99 9.07
C THR A 12 4.85 5.97 8.03
N GLU A 13 6.08 6.14 7.58
CA GLU A 13 6.71 5.20 6.64
C GLU A 13 6.84 3.81 7.26
N ALA A 14 7.19 3.74 8.54
CA ALA A 14 7.35 2.47 9.23
C ALA A 14 6.05 1.65 9.23
N GLN A 15 4.91 2.31 9.42
CA GLN A 15 3.63 1.64 9.37
C GLN A 15 3.31 1.13 7.96
N ALA A 16 3.63 1.92 6.95
CA ALA A 16 3.42 1.52 5.56
C ALA A 16 4.27 0.31 5.20
N GLU A 17 5.54 0.31 5.62
CA GLU A 17 6.44 -0.82 5.37
C GLU A 17 6.00 -2.07 6.11
N ALA A 18 5.53 -1.94 7.35
CA ALA A 18 5.00 -3.07 8.11
C ALA A 18 3.80 -3.70 7.42
N PHE A 19 2.94 -2.88 6.85
CA PHE A 19 1.78 -3.35 6.10
C PHE A 19 2.22 -4.15 4.86
N ILE A 20 3.20 -3.63 4.11
CA ILE A 20 3.73 -4.32 2.93
C ILE A 20 4.35 -5.66 3.32
N GLN A 21 5.17 -5.66 4.38
CA GLN A 21 5.81 -6.88 4.86
C GLN A 21 4.78 -7.93 5.28
N GLY A 22 3.69 -7.49 5.90
CA GLY A 22 2.61 -8.40 6.30
C GLY A 22 1.96 -9.08 5.10
N ILE A 23 1.76 -8.34 4.01
CA ILE A 23 1.20 -8.89 2.78
C ILE A 23 2.20 -9.85 2.12
N GLU A 24 3.47 -9.47 2.06
CA GLU A 24 4.53 -10.33 1.49
C GLU A 24 4.67 -11.63 2.26
N TYR A 25 4.48 -11.57 3.57
CA TYR A 25 4.56 -12.76 4.42
C TYR A 25 3.49 -13.79 4.08
N LEU A 26 2.33 -13.34 3.59
CA LEU A 26 1.25 -14.24 3.20
C LEU A 26 1.55 -14.99 1.90
N ASP A 27 2.54 -14.52 1.14
CA ASP A 27 3.01 -15.16 -0.10
C ASP A 27 1.87 -15.49 -1.07
N ASP A 28 1.02 -14.48 -1.30
CA ASP A 28 -0.14 -14.62 -2.18
C ASP A 28 0.21 -14.09 -3.57
N ASP A 29 0.26 -14.99 -4.55
CA ASP A 29 0.58 -14.65 -5.93
C ASP A 29 -0.47 -13.76 -6.60
N HIS A 30 -1.64 -13.64 -6.00
CA HIS A 30 -2.74 -12.83 -6.54
C HIS A 30 -2.74 -11.40 -6.01
N VAL A 31 -1.75 -11.04 -5.18
CA VAL A 31 -1.65 -9.71 -4.59
C VAL A 31 -0.25 -9.15 -4.79
N ALA A 32 -0.18 -7.92 -5.24
CA ALA A 32 1.07 -7.18 -5.35
C ALA A 32 0.94 -5.84 -4.66
N THR A 33 2.04 -5.34 -4.10
CA THR A 33 2.08 -4.04 -3.44
C THR A 33 3.09 -3.12 -4.12
N GLU A 34 2.79 -1.83 -4.12
CA GLU A 34 3.68 -0.79 -4.61
C GLU A 34 3.78 0.31 -3.55
N GLY A 35 4.96 0.87 -3.38
CA GLY A 35 5.21 1.93 -2.42
C GLY A 35 6.17 1.48 -1.31
N PRO A 36 6.22 2.22 -0.19
CA PRO A 36 5.37 3.39 0.09
C PRO A 36 5.84 4.64 -0.66
N GLU A 37 4.88 5.49 -0.99
CA GLU A 37 5.14 6.78 -1.60
C GLU A 37 4.72 7.90 -0.65
N ALA A 38 5.61 8.87 -0.43
CA ALA A 38 5.26 10.06 0.35
C ALA A 38 4.33 10.94 -0.48
N ASP A 39 3.25 11.39 0.14
CA ASP A 39 2.25 12.22 -0.52
C ASP A 39 1.68 13.20 0.51
N LEU A 40 0.90 14.16 0.05
CA LEU A 40 0.22 15.10 0.92
C LEU A 40 -1.25 14.71 1.04
N ASP A 41 -1.75 14.74 2.26
CA ASP A 41 -3.18 14.54 2.49
C ASP A 41 -3.95 15.84 2.23
N SER A 42 -5.26 15.83 2.46
CA SER A 42 -6.12 16.99 2.22
C SER A 42 -5.78 18.18 3.12
N GLU A 43 -5.10 17.95 4.23
CA GLU A 43 -4.70 18.97 5.18
C GLU A 43 -3.26 19.45 4.97
N GLY A 44 -2.56 18.88 3.99
CA GLY A 44 -1.17 19.24 3.69
C GLY A 44 -0.15 18.50 4.55
N ALA A 45 -0.57 17.51 5.33
CA ALA A 45 0.35 16.67 6.09
C ALA A 45 0.89 15.53 5.22
N ILE A 46 2.11 15.09 5.53
CA ILE A 46 2.72 13.99 4.78
C ILE A 46 2.08 12.67 5.22
N GLU A 47 1.65 11.89 4.24
CA GLU A 47 1.22 10.51 4.44
C GLU A 47 2.00 9.58 3.52
N TYR A 48 1.99 8.30 3.83
CA TYR A 48 2.70 7.30 3.04
C TYR A 48 1.67 6.35 2.44
N ALA A 49 1.56 6.38 1.12
CA ALA A 49 0.55 5.61 0.41
C ALA A 49 1.14 4.30 -0.10
N VAL A 50 0.40 3.23 0.10
CA VAL A 50 0.69 1.91 -0.43
C VAL A 50 -0.43 1.53 -1.37
N TYR A 51 -0.09 1.09 -2.57
CA TYR A 51 -1.07 0.61 -3.52
C TYR A 51 -1.07 -0.91 -3.48
N VAL A 52 -2.24 -1.48 -3.24
CA VAL A 52 -2.44 -2.92 -3.24
C VAL A 52 -3.19 -3.27 -4.51
N ARG A 53 -2.61 -4.17 -5.29
CA ARG A 53 -3.20 -4.64 -6.53
C ARG A 53 -3.58 -6.10 -6.36
N ARG A 54 -4.84 -6.41 -6.60
CA ARG A 54 -5.36 -7.75 -6.50
C ARG A 54 -5.72 -8.25 -7.91
N PHE A 55 -5.18 -9.41 -8.24
CA PHE A 55 -5.45 -10.05 -9.53
C PHE A 55 -6.52 -11.12 -9.36
N ALA A 56 -7.51 -11.06 -10.20
CA ALA A 56 -8.59 -12.06 -10.20
C ALA A 56 -8.22 -13.29 -11.04
#